data_36e04ee70c31de75786a296e92e265bc
#
_entry.id   36e04ee70c31de75786a296e92e265bc
#
_cell.length_a   1.000
_cell.length_b   1.000
_cell.length_c   1.000
_cell.angle_alpha   90.00
_cell.angle_beta   90.00
_cell.angle_gamma   90.00
#
_symmetry.space_group_name_H-M   'P 1'
#
loop_
_entity.id
_entity.type
_entity.pdbx_description
1 polymer ?
#
loop_
_entity_poly.entity_id
_entity_poly.type
_entity_poly.pdbx_seq_one_letter_code
_entity_poly.pdbx_strand_id
1 'polypeptide(L)'
;MKCDAVWVAEPYKIEIRPVEIADEPGYGQIQIEVKACGVCAWDSYLFQGVTGPGPTPYPIGHEAVGVVRKVGGGVTDFKAGDNVFLGTGGNEMMSQYLNNIAAGAAKLPKEIDDWSRWIIEPTCCVVNLLNKTQIESGDKVVLVGCGYMGLLTLMGLVRGSQAGEVIVFEKRPERHDLARKYGADRVFDPYDKEGQAWIEELKAEGGADVVIEFSASNSGFELANELIRHEAGKLVIGSWHRHEMSFDGTRWHLGGLSVYNLSPMSNRHYTDVMKQTKALLDKGIYTPQDLVTHVADYRDCQPIFEKSISKEDGYIKGVITF
;
A
#
# COMPACT_ATOMS: atom_id res chain seq x y z
N MET A 1 13.01 11.39 25.86
CA MET A 1 12.64 10.12 26.54
C MET A 1 13.23 8.95 25.78
N LYS A 2 13.50 7.82 26.48
CA LYS A 2 13.93 6.56 25.84
C LYS A 2 12.71 5.68 25.62
N CYS A 3 12.64 5.02 24.49
CA CYS A 3 11.62 4.04 24.15
C CYS A 3 12.21 2.97 23.22
N ASP A 4 11.51 1.84 23.10
CA ASP A 4 11.94 0.75 22.22
C ASP A 4 11.49 1.00 20.79
N ALA A 5 12.32 0.57 19.84
CA ALA A 5 12.03 0.55 18.41
C ALA A 5 12.52 -0.74 17.75
N VAL A 6 11.90 -1.07 16.62
CA VAL A 6 12.25 -2.23 15.79
C VAL A 6 13.35 -1.82 14.80
N TRP A 7 14.42 -2.58 14.76
CA TRP A 7 15.58 -2.35 13.91
C TRP A 7 15.88 -3.57 13.04
N VAL A 8 16.30 -3.33 11.82
CA VAL A 8 17.05 -4.33 11.04
C VAL A 8 18.49 -4.27 11.51
N ALA A 9 18.93 -5.27 12.27
CA ALA A 9 20.27 -5.34 12.84
C ALA A 9 21.31 -5.77 11.79
N GLU A 10 20.91 -6.71 10.96
CA GLU A 10 21.60 -7.22 9.78
C GLU A 10 20.56 -7.87 8.86
N PRO A 11 20.86 -8.18 7.59
CA PRO A 11 19.90 -8.86 6.71
C PRO A 11 19.28 -10.10 7.37
N TYR A 12 17.96 -10.19 7.28
CA TYR A 12 17.11 -11.25 7.87
C TYR A 12 17.12 -11.28 9.41
N LYS A 13 17.52 -10.19 10.09
CA LYS A 13 17.53 -10.15 11.55
C LYS A 13 16.93 -8.86 12.10
N ILE A 14 15.91 -9.03 12.93
CA ILE A 14 15.29 -7.96 13.70
C ILE A 14 15.87 -7.92 15.10
N GLU A 15 16.10 -6.73 15.62
CA GLU A 15 16.44 -6.49 17.04
C GLU A 15 15.58 -5.34 17.57
N ILE A 16 15.24 -5.42 18.85
CA ILE A 16 14.61 -4.32 19.57
C ILE A 16 15.72 -3.50 20.21
N ARG A 17 15.78 -2.24 19.88
CA ARG A 17 16.79 -1.32 20.40
C ARG A 17 16.17 -0.05 20.97
N PRO A 18 16.74 0.51 22.05
CA PRO A 18 16.29 1.78 22.57
C PRO A 18 16.62 2.90 21.60
N VAL A 19 15.68 3.82 21.42
CA VAL A 19 15.86 5.10 20.73
C VAL A 19 15.58 6.26 21.68
N GLU A 20 16.23 7.38 21.44
CA GLU A 20 15.97 8.63 22.17
C GLU A 20 15.15 9.57 21.30
N ILE A 21 14.01 9.99 21.80
CA ILE A 21 13.17 11.00 21.17
C ILE A 21 13.06 12.23 22.09
N ALA A 22 12.87 13.41 21.51
CA ALA A 22 12.65 14.62 22.29
C ALA A 22 11.39 14.48 23.15
N ASP A 23 11.45 14.88 24.41
CA ASP A 23 10.31 14.79 25.35
C ASP A 23 9.16 15.72 24.94
N GLU A 24 9.48 16.83 24.31
CA GLU A 24 8.52 17.77 23.76
C GLU A 24 8.62 17.79 22.24
N PRO A 25 7.50 17.71 21.51
CA PRO A 25 7.50 17.82 20.05
C PRO A 25 7.87 19.26 19.65
N GLY A 26 8.60 19.38 18.55
CA GLY A 26 9.00 20.68 17.98
C GLY A 26 7.80 21.47 17.43
N TYR A 27 8.09 22.69 16.93
CA TYR A 27 7.06 23.51 16.28
C TYR A 27 6.44 22.78 15.07
N GLY A 28 5.12 22.73 14.99
CA GLY A 28 4.39 22.02 13.93
C GLY A 28 4.39 20.51 14.06
N GLN A 29 4.90 19.95 15.15
CA GLN A 29 4.94 18.50 15.40
C GLN A 29 3.94 18.05 16.45
N ILE A 30 3.62 16.77 16.42
CA ILE A 30 2.87 16.03 17.44
C ILE A 30 3.71 14.85 17.92
N GLN A 31 3.65 14.55 19.21
CA GLN A 31 4.18 13.33 19.78
C GLN A 31 3.09 12.26 19.81
N ILE A 32 3.40 11.07 19.32
CA ILE A 32 2.46 9.97 19.15
C ILE A 32 2.95 8.78 19.96
N GLU A 33 2.05 8.19 20.73
CA GLU A 33 2.18 6.84 21.24
C GLU A 33 1.68 5.88 20.16
N VAL A 34 2.60 5.17 19.53
CA VAL A 34 2.28 4.21 18.47
C VAL A 34 1.56 3.01 19.09
N LYS A 35 0.49 2.59 18.48
CA LYS A 35 -0.30 1.41 18.88
C LYS A 35 -0.12 0.25 17.92
N ALA A 36 0.07 0.56 16.63
CA ALA A 36 0.37 -0.44 15.62
C ALA A 36 1.11 0.20 14.43
N CYS A 37 1.88 -0.61 13.72
CA CYS A 37 2.50 -0.24 12.45
C CYS A 37 2.42 -1.41 11.47
N GLY A 38 1.99 -1.13 10.24
CA GLY A 38 1.93 -2.13 9.17
C GLY A 38 3.30 -2.47 8.63
N VAL A 39 3.46 -3.71 8.15
CA VAL A 39 4.65 -4.16 7.42
C VAL A 39 4.38 -4.03 5.91
N CYS A 40 5.09 -3.14 5.27
CA CYS A 40 5.07 -2.92 3.82
C CYS A 40 6.05 -3.86 3.09
N ALA A 41 5.88 -4.02 1.78
CA ALA A 41 6.89 -4.67 0.96
C ALA A 41 8.25 -3.95 1.02
N TRP A 42 8.25 -2.62 1.21
CA TRP A 42 9.47 -1.85 1.46
C TRP A 42 10.21 -2.33 2.70
N ASP A 43 9.51 -2.51 3.83
CA ASP A 43 10.11 -3.02 5.08
C ASP A 43 10.65 -4.44 4.90
N SER A 44 9.95 -5.27 4.08
CA SER A 44 10.44 -6.62 3.72
C SER A 44 11.75 -6.56 2.93
N TYR A 45 11.93 -5.58 2.06
CA TYR A 45 13.17 -5.39 1.31
C TYR A 45 14.30 -4.83 2.20
N LEU A 46 13.98 -3.95 3.12
CA LEU A 46 14.91 -3.50 4.17
C LEU A 46 15.38 -4.69 5.01
N PHE A 47 14.46 -5.53 5.45
CA PHE A 47 14.75 -6.74 6.22
C PHE A 47 15.66 -7.72 5.47
N GLN A 48 15.49 -7.86 4.16
CA GLN A 48 16.36 -8.69 3.32
C GLN A 48 17.72 -8.05 3.03
N GLY A 49 17.93 -6.78 3.35
CA GLY A 49 19.13 -6.03 3.00
C GLY A 49 19.29 -5.75 1.49
N VAL A 50 18.21 -5.85 0.70
CA VAL A 50 18.24 -5.55 -0.75
C VAL A 50 18.15 -4.07 -1.05
N THR A 51 17.74 -3.28 -0.09
CA THR A 51 17.73 -1.81 -0.13
C THR A 51 17.89 -1.28 1.29
N GLY A 52 18.19 -0.01 1.46
CA GLY A 52 18.27 0.60 2.77
C GLY A 52 18.86 2.01 2.72
N PRO A 53 18.77 2.75 3.83
CA PRO A 53 19.34 4.09 3.94
C PRO A 53 20.88 4.07 4.04
N GLY A 54 21.48 2.90 4.14
CA GLY A 54 22.90 2.68 4.30
C GLY A 54 23.18 1.30 4.90
N PRO A 55 24.39 1.08 5.45
CA PRO A 55 24.70 -0.16 6.16
C PRO A 55 23.78 -0.35 7.37
N THR A 56 23.46 -1.60 7.68
CA THR A 56 22.78 -1.95 8.95
C THR A 56 23.68 -1.60 10.15
N PRO A 57 23.11 -1.28 11.34
CA PRO A 57 21.69 -1.34 11.67
C PRO A 57 20.93 -0.05 11.34
N TYR A 58 19.62 -0.15 11.05
CA TYR A 58 18.72 0.99 10.87
C TYR A 58 17.30 0.71 11.37
N PRO A 59 16.56 1.73 11.85
CA PRO A 59 15.15 1.59 12.23
C PRO A 59 14.26 1.48 11.00
N ILE A 60 13.04 0.93 11.18
CA ILE A 60 12.08 0.70 10.08
C ILE A 60 10.67 1.12 10.45
N GLY A 61 9.77 1.06 9.45
CA GLY A 61 8.33 1.30 9.56
C GLY A 61 7.90 2.68 9.09
N HIS A 62 6.76 2.75 8.40
CA HIS A 62 6.20 4.00 7.88
C HIS A 62 4.65 4.01 7.83
N GLU A 63 3.99 2.97 8.32
CA GLU A 63 2.53 2.82 8.30
C GLU A 63 1.95 2.84 9.73
N ALA A 64 2.34 3.84 10.55
CA ALA A 64 1.96 3.85 11.96
C ALA A 64 0.58 4.45 12.22
N VAL A 65 -0.04 3.93 13.26
CA VAL A 65 -1.26 4.45 13.88
C VAL A 65 -1.07 4.55 15.39
N GLY A 66 -1.72 5.51 16.02
CA GLY A 66 -1.55 5.69 17.45
C GLY A 66 -2.35 6.85 18.04
N VAL A 67 -1.97 7.26 19.24
CA VAL A 67 -2.63 8.31 20.03
C VAL A 67 -1.69 9.49 20.20
N VAL A 68 -2.18 10.70 19.93
CA VAL A 68 -1.44 11.93 20.19
C VAL A 68 -1.27 12.10 21.70
N ARG A 69 -0.02 12.21 22.17
CA ARG A 69 0.33 12.42 23.56
C ARG A 69 0.55 13.89 23.87
N LYS A 70 1.25 14.60 22.98
CA LYS A 70 1.58 16.03 23.10
C LYS A 70 1.50 16.71 21.74
N VAL A 71 1.29 18.01 21.77
CA VAL A 71 1.28 18.87 20.58
C VAL A 71 2.30 19.97 20.73
N GLY A 72 3.10 20.20 19.71
CA GLY A 72 4.08 21.27 19.65
C GLY A 72 3.45 22.62 19.30
N GLY A 73 4.25 23.68 19.43
CA GLY A 73 3.80 25.03 19.07
C GLY A 73 3.29 25.11 17.62
N GLY A 74 2.25 25.90 17.38
CA GLY A 74 1.66 26.12 16.05
C GLY A 74 0.70 25.01 15.58
N VAL A 75 0.53 23.91 16.33
CA VAL A 75 -0.44 22.85 16.01
C VAL A 75 -1.82 23.21 16.60
N THR A 76 -2.82 23.35 15.75
CA THR A 76 -4.21 23.68 16.14
C THR A 76 -5.21 22.56 15.83
N ASP A 77 -4.87 21.68 14.92
CA ASP A 77 -5.79 20.65 14.40
C ASP A 77 -5.84 19.39 15.27
N PHE A 78 -4.86 19.23 16.16
CA PHE A 78 -4.73 18.05 17.04
C PHE A 78 -4.66 18.46 18.51
N LYS A 79 -5.03 17.52 19.37
CA LYS A 79 -4.88 17.59 20.82
C LYS A 79 -4.50 16.24 21.40
N ALA A 80 -3.97 16.22 22.62
CA ALA A 80 -3.72 14.98 23.35
C ALA A 80 -5.01 14.14 23.43
N GLY A 81 -4.88 12.84 23.19
CA GLY A 81 -5.98 11.88 23.14
C GLY A 81 -6.63 11.72 21.75
N ASP A 82 -6.24 12.49 20.75
CA ASP A 82 -6.71 12.24 19.38
C ASP A 82 -6.06 10.98 18.80
N ASN A 83 -6.86 10.09 18.23
CA ASN A 83 -6.40 8.93 17.48
C ASN A 83 -6.00 9.37 16.08
N VAL A 84 -4.86 8.88 15.59
CA VAL A 84 -4.30 9.29 14.31
C VAL A 84 -3.69 8.14 13.54
N PHE A 85 -3.73 8.25 12.20
CA PHE A 85 -2.80 7.54 11.33
C PHE A 85 -1.78 8.50 10.73
N LEU A 86 -0.62 8.00 10.39
CA LEU A 86 0.44 8.74 9.73
C LEU A 86 0.49 8.35 8.25
N GLY A 87 0.46 9.34 7.38
CA GLY A 87 0.58 9.15 5.93
C GLY A 87 1.92 9.62 5.38
N THR A 88 2.65 10.43 6.15
CA THR A 88 4.00 10.88 5.81
C THR A 88 4.85 10.99 7.08
N GLY A 89 6.13 10.72 6.92
CA GLY A 89 7.12 10.74 8.01
C GLY A 89 8.39 10.00 7.56
N GLY A 90 9.27 9.67 8.47
CA GLY A 90 10.47 8.87 8.21
C GLY A 90 10.20 7.37 8.19
N ASN A 91 11.25 6.58 8.04
CA ASN A 91 11.23 5.12 8.13
C ASN A 91 11.53 4.62 9.55
N GLU A 92 11.00 5.29 10.59
CA GLU A 92 11.33 5.01 11.99
C GLU A 92 10.07 4.85 12.83
N MET A 93 8.94 4.49 12.19
CA MET A 93 7.65 4.49 12.85
C MET A 93 7.34 3.21 13.62
N MET A 94 8.15 2.14 13.48
CA MET A 94 8.03 0.96 14.33
C MET A 94 8.73 1.19 15.66
N SER A 95 8.21 2.12 16.46
CA SER A 95 8.71 2.50 17.79
C SER A 95 7.54 2.77 18.72
N GLN A 96 7.74 2.66 20.04
CA GLN A 96 6.69 2.92 21.02
C GLN A 96 6.19 4.37 20.99
N TYR A 97 7.09 5.31 20.71
CA TYR A 97 6.77 6.73 20.59
C TYR A 97 7.56 7.35 19.44
N LEU A 98 7.02 8.40 18.86
CA LEU A 98 7.70 9.21 17.86
C LEU A 98 7.18 10.65 17.86
N ASN A 99 7.98 11.59 17.36
CA ASN A 99 7.56 12.93 17.01
C ASN A 99 7.42 13.04 15.51
N ASN A 100 6.27 13.46 15.01
CA ASN A 100 6.00 13.61 13.58
C ASN A 100 5.42 14.98 13.24
N ILE A 101 5.61 15.43 12.01
CA ILE A 101 4.96 16.65 11.49
C ILE A 101 3.44 16.46 11.55
N ALA A 102 2.73 17.37 12.19
CA ALA A 102 1.29 17.30 12.33
C ALA A 102 0.54 17.21 10.98
N ALA A 103 1.04 17.92 9.97
CA ALA A 103 0.49 17.87 8.61
C ALA A 103 0.59 16.48 7.95
N GLY A 104 1.46 15.60 8.46
CA GLY A 104 1.61 14.21 8.02
C GLY A 104 0.68 13.23 8.74
N ALA A 105 -0.24 13.70 9.56
CA ALA A 105 -1.19 12.89 10.31
C ALA A 105 -2.64 13.23 9.95
N ALA A 106 -3.55 12.26 10.12
CA ALA A 106 -4.99 12.51 10.04
C ALA A 106 -5.73 11.73 11.13
N LYS A 107 -6.88 12.28 11.55
CA LYS A 107 -7.65 11.71 12.66
C LYS A 107 -8.35 10.41 12.28
N LEU A 108 -8.32 9.46 13.20
CA LEU A 108 -9.11 8.23 13.21
C LEU A 108 -10.36 8.39 14.11
N PRO A 109 -11.30 7.44 14.09
CA PRO A 109 -12.41 7.40 15.05
C PRO A 109 -11.94 7.46 16.49
N LYS A 110 -12.79 7.99 17.37
CA LYS A 110 -12.47 8.08 18.79
C LYS A 110 -12.37 6.72 19.49
N GLU A 111 -13.20 5.79 19.06
CA GLU A 111 -13.25 4.44 19.60
C GLU A 111 -12.59 3.49 18.64
N ILE A 112 -11.54 2.83 19.07
CA ILE A 112 -10.77 1.82 18.34
C ILE A 112 -10.58 0.64 19.27
N ASP A 113 -11.23 -0.47 18.96
CA ASP A 113 -11.15 -1.70 19.75
C ASP A 113 -9.86 -2.48 19.44
N ASP A 114 -9.47 -2.50 18.17
CA ASP A 114 -8.30 -3.23 17.68
C ASP A 114 -7.46 -2.34 16.74
N TRP A 115 -6.37 -1.80 17.25
CA TRP A 115 -5.47 -0.92 16.52
C TRP A 115 -4.79 -1.58 15.34
N SER A 116 -4.54 -2.88 15.41
CA SER A 116 -3.87 -3.62 14.35
C SER A 116 -4.62 -3.55 13.02
N ARG A 117 -5.92 -3.31 13.06
CA ARG A 117 -6.78 -3.24 11.88
C ARG A 117 -6.83 -1.87 11.20
N TRP A 118 -6.23 -0.83 11.81
CA TRP A 118 -6.33 0.56 11.32
C TRP A 118 -5.10 1.03 10.54
N ILE A 119 -4.48 0.16 9.76
CA ILE A 119 -3.34 0.49 8.91
C ILE A 119 -3.85 1.20 7.64
N ILE A 120 -3.79 2.53 7.62
CA ILE A 120 -4.45 3.38 6.60
C ILE A 120 -3.48 3.94 5.56
N GLU A 121 -2.20 4.14 5.88
CA GLU A 121 -1.24 4.74 4.98
C GLU A 121 -1.27 4.13 3.57
N PRO A 122 -1.29 2.80 3.37
CA PRO A 122 -1.33 2.20 2.02
C PRO A 122 -2.60 2.54 1.24
N THR A 123 -3.71 2.81 1.94
CA THR A 123 -4.94 3.28 1.28
C THR A 123 -4.74 4.66 0.67
N CYS A 124 -3.92 5.54 1.30
CA CYS A 124 -3.56 6.82 0.71
C CYS A 124 -2.78 6.64 -0.60
N CYS A 125 -1.89 5.65 -0.67
CA CYS A 125 -1.17 5.32 -1.90
C CYS A 125 -2.13 4.94 -3.03
N VAL A 126 -3.13 4.10 -2.72
CA VAL A 126 -4.16 3.68 -3.70
C VAL A 126 -5.05 4.84 -4.13
N VAL A 127 -5.51 5.68 -3.19
CA VAL A 127 -6.29 6.89 -3.52
C VAL A 127 -5.50 7.82 -4.43
N ASN A 128 -4.21 8.03 -4.14
CA ASN A 128 -3.32 8.82 -5.00
C ASN A 128 -3.21 8.21 -6.42
N LEU A 129 -3.08 6.88 -6.50
CA LEU A 129 -3.01 6.16 -7.77
C LEU A 129 -4.30 6.34 -8.58
N LEU A 130 -5.46 6.06 -8.00
CA LEU A 130 -6.74 6.13 -8.69
C LEU A 130 -7.09 7.56 -9.12
N ASN A 131 -6.79 8.57 -8.30
CA ASN A 131 -6.96 9.98 -8.68
C ASN A 131 -6.20 10.35 -9.96
N LYS A 132 -5.04 9.75 -10.19
CA LYS A 132 -4.20 10.03 -11.36
C LYS A 132 -4.52 9.15 -12.56
N THR A 133 -5.09 7.98 -12.33
CA THR A 133 -5.45 7.05 -13.41
C THR A 133 -6.58 7.58 -14.28
N GLN A 134 -7.47 8.42 -13.71
CA GLN A 134 -8.62 9.01 -14.43
C GLN A 134 -9.47 7.94 -15.13
N ILE A 135 -10.07 7.05 -14.33
CA ILE A 135 -11.01 6.04 -14.83
C ILE A 135 -12.24 6.74 -15.43
N GLU A 136 -12.56 6.44 -16.67
CA GLU A 136 -13.73 6.96 -17.36
C GLU A 136 -14.94 6.02 -17.21
N SER A 137 -16.14 6.57 -17.44
CA SER A 137 -17.37 5.78 -17.31
C SER A 137 -17.41 4.66 -18.35
N GLY A 138 -17.51 3.43 -17.87
CA GLY A 138 -17.58 2.25 -18.72
C GLY A 138 -16.23 1.63 -19.06
N ASP A 139 -15.09 2.21 -18.57
CA ASP A 139 -13.77 1.62 -18.81
C ASP A 139 -13.72 0.16 -18.37
N LYS A 140 -13.14 -0.70 -19.21
CA LYS A 140 -12.71 -2.06 -18.88
C LYS A 140 -11.36 -1.98 -18.20
N VAL A 141 -11.32 -2.34 -16.91
CA VAL A 141 -10.12 -2.24 -16.08
C VAL A 141 -9.58 -3.63 -15.75
N VAL A 142 -8.31 -3.86 -16.05
CA VAL A 142 -7.59 -5.08 -15.66
C VAL A 142 -6.65 -4.77 -14.51
N LEU A 143 -6.72 -5.56 -13.44
CA LEU A 143 -5.81 -5.51 -12.30
C LEU A 143 -4.93 -6.76 -12.31
N VAL A 144 -3.61 -6.57 -12.45
CA VAL A 144 -2.62 -7.65 -12.41
C VAL A 144 -1.96 -7.70 -11.04
N GLY A 145 -2.27 -8.75 -10.28
CA GLY A 145 -1.83 -8.94 -8.89
C GLY A 145 -2.84 -8.43 -7.87
N CYS A 146 -3.35 -9.36 -7.06
CA CYS A 146 -4.37 -9.09 -6.04
C CYS A 146 -3.85 -9.39 -4.62
N GLY A 147 -2.65 -8.86 -4.30
CA GLY A 147 -2.14 -8.77 -2.94
C GLY A 147 -2.82 -7.62 -2.17
N TYR A 148 -2.25 -7.22 -1.03
CA TYR A 148 -2.82 -6.16 -0.19
C TYR A 148 -3.14 -4.87 -0.97
N MET A 149 -2.18 -4.34 -1.73
CA MET A 149 -2.37 -3.13 -2.54
C MET A 149 -3.39 -3.34 -3.67
N GLY A 150 -3.34 -4.51 -4.34
CA GLY A 150 -4.32 -4.85 -5.37
C GLY A 150 -5.74 -4.95 -4.82
N LEU A 151 -5.95 -5.56 -3.65
CA LEU A 151 -7.26 -5.64 -2.99
C LEU A 151 -7.79 -4.26 -2.59
N LEU A 152 -6.95 -3.37 -2.06
CA LEU A 152 -7.35 -1.98 -1.81
C LEU A 152 -7.72 -1.26 -3.11
N THR A 153 -6.94 -1.45 -4.19
CA THR A 153 -7.24 -0.87 -5.50
C THR A 153 -8.56 -1.40 -6.04
N LEU A 154 -8.83 -2.68 -5.91
CA LEU A 154 -10.09 -3.30 -6.30
C LEU A 154 -11.29 -2.68 -5.57
N MET A 155 -11.18 -2.46 -4.25
CA MET A 155 -12.24 -1.76 -3.50
C MET A 155 -12.51 -0.36 -4.07
N GLY A 156 -11.46 0.40 -4.36
CA GLY A 156 -11.57 1.74 -4.95
C GLY A 156 -12.17 1.72 -6.36
N LEU A 157 -11.79 0.76 -7.20
CA LEU A 157 -12.36 0.57 -8.54
C LEU A 157 -13.85 0.25 -8.49
N VAL A 158 -14.23 -0.76 -7.71
CA VAL A 158 -15.61 -1.27 -7.66
C VAL A 158 -16.56 -0.32 -6.94
N ARG A 159 -16.14 0.29 -5.84
CA ARG A 159 -17.01 1.09 -4.98
C ARG A 159 -16.89 2.59 -5.18
N GLY A 160 -15.78 3.05 -5.76
CA GLY A 160 -15.42 4.46 -5.81
C GLY A 160 -15.15 5.02 -7.20
N SER A 161 -15.12 4.19 -8.25
CA SER A 161 -14.91 4.64 -9.63
C SER A 161 -16.14 4.40 -10.52
N GLN A 162 -16.00 4.75 -11.80
CA GLN A 162 -17.02 4.52 -12.83
C GLN A 162 -16.63 3.41 -13.80
N ALA A 163 -15.72 2.51 -13.39
CA ALA A 163 -15.34 1.36 -14.20
C ALA A 163 -16.55 0.53 -14.61
N GLY A 164 -16.60 0.11 -15.86
CA GLY A 164 -17.70 -0.72 -16.40
C GLY A 164 -17.51 -2.20 -16.10
N GLU A 165 -16.27 -2.68 -16.12
CA GLU A 165 -15.89 -4.04 -15.79
C GLU A 165 -14.51 -4.04 -15.11
N VAL A 166 -14.36 -4.80 -14.03
CA VAL A 166 -13.10 -4.96 -13.31
C VAL A 166 -12.67 -6.42 -13.29
N ILE A 167 -11.58 -6.73 -13.97
CA ILE A 167 -11.05 -8.06 -14.14
C ILE A 167 -9.73 -8.19 -13.39
N VAL A 168 -9.55 -9.29 -12.66
CA VAL A 168 -8.36 -9.54 -11.84
C VAL A 168 -7.59 -10.74 -12.38
N PHE A 169 -6.28 -10.55 -12.59
CA PHE A 169 -5.32 -11.65 -12.77
C PHE A 169 -4.50 -11.83 -11.51
N GLU A 170 -4.63 -12.99 -10.86
CA GLU A 170 -3.89 -13.35 -9.65
C GLU A 170 -3.47 -14.82 -9.72
N LYS A 171 -2.17 -15.08 -9.62
CA LYS A 171 -1.60 -16.42 -9.73
C LYS A 171 -1.82 -17.32 -8.51
N ARG A 172 -2.32 -16.75 -7.40
CA ARG A 172 -2.54 -17.47 -6.14
C ARG A 172 -4.02 -17.77 -5.98
N PRO A 173 -4.45 -19.03 -6.15
CA PRO A 173 -5.88 -19.38 -6.11
C PRO A 173 -6.55 -19.01 -4.79
N GLU A 174 -5.81 -19.06 -3.66
CA GLU A 174 -6.33 -18.71 -2.34
C GLU A 174 -6.77 -17.23 -2.21
N ARG A 175 -6.40 -16.37 -3.19
CA ARG A 175 -6.81 -14.98 -3.24
C ARG A 175 -8.00 -14.72 -4.16
N HIS A 176 -8.37 -15.69 -4.98
CA HIS A 176 -9.46 -15.52 -5.95
C HIS A 176 -10.80 -15.25 -5.28
N ASP A 177 -11.14 -16.00 -4.21
CA ASP A 177 -12.38 -15.77 -3.48
C ASP A 177 -12.42 -14.41 -2.79
N LEU A 178 -11.25 -13.93 -2.34
CA LEU A 178 -11.14 -12.62 -1.76
C LEU A 178 -11.35 -11.52 -2.81
N ALA A 179 -10.79 -11.67 -4.01
CA ALA A 179 -11.03 -10.77 -5.13
C ALA A 179 -12.50 -10.71 -5.53
N ARG A 180 -13.17 -11.89 -5.65
CA ARG A 180 -14.62 -11.97 -5.91
C ARG A 180 -15.44 -11.32 -4.79
N LYS A 181 -15.09 -11.55 -3.52
CA LYS A 181 -15.74 -10.93 -2.36
C LYS A 181 -15.70 -9.40 -2.43
N TYR A 182 -14.61 -8.82 -2.94
CA TYR A 182 -14.47 -7.37 -3.08
C TYR A 182 -15.00 -6.83 -4.41
N GLY A 183 -15.64 -7.66 -5.21
CA GLY A 183 -16.47 -7.25 -6.34
C GLY A 183 -15.76 -7.27 -7.69
N ALA A 184 -14.66 -8.02 -7.84
CA ALA A 184 -14.14 -8.30 -9.18
C ALA A 184 -15.19 -9.03 -10.01
N ASP A 185 -15.47 -8.55 -11.22
CA ASP A 185 -16.43 -9.18 -12.16
C ASP A 185 -15.92 -10.53 -12.63
N ARG A 186 -14.60 -10.62 -12.84
CA ARG A 186 -13.90 -11.85 -13.23
C ARG A 186 -12.55 -11.96 -12.51
N VAL A 187 -12.15 -13.20 -12.20
CA VAL A 187 -10.86 -13.50 -11.56
C VAL A 187 -10.25 -14.72 -12.23
N PHE A 188 -9.03 -14.59 -12.73
CA PHE A 188 -8.30 -15.62 -13.44
C PHE A 188 -6.89 -15.85 -12.86
N ASP A 189 -6.42 -17.10 -12.95
CA ASP A 189 -4.99 -17.39 -12.89
C ASP A 189 -4.40 -17.17 -14.31
N PRO A 190 -3.41 -16.28 -14.48
CA PRO A 190 -2.84 -16.02 -15.81
C PRO A 190 -2.13 -17.22 -16.43
N TYR A 191 -1.89 -18.30 -15.68
CA TYR A 191 -1.14 -19.47 -16.12
C TYR A 191 -2.00 -20.70 -16.37
N ASP A 192 -3.27 -20.68 -15.99
CA ASP A 192 -4.18 -21.78 -16.29
C ASP A 192 -4.84 -21.66 -17.68
N LYS A 193 -5.58 -22.69 -18.08
CA LYS A 193 -6.21 -22.75 -19.41
C LYS A 193 -7.31 -21.70 -19.59
N GLU A 194 -8.06 -21.41 -18.53
CA GLU A 194 -9.15 -20.44 -18.56
C GLU A 194 -8.60 -19.02 -18.66
N GLY A 195 -7.60 -18.68 -17.83
CA GLY A 195 -6.94 -17.38 -17.87
C GLY A 195 -6.24 -17.12 -19.20
N GLN A 196 -5.56 -18.13 -19.76
CA GLN A 196 -4.92 -18.03 -21.08
C GLN A 196 -5.95 -17.83 -22.21
N ALA A 197 -7.05 -18.55 -22.18
CA ALA A 197 -8.12 -18.38 -23.17
C ALA A 197 -8.71 -16.97 -23.10
N TRP A 198 -8.89 -16.45 -21.89
CA TRP A 198 -9.45 -15.12 -21.68
C TRP A 198 -8.46 -14.01 -22.06
N ILE A 199 -7.16 -14.21 -21.86
CA ILE A 199 -6.10 -13.29 -22.34
C ILE A 199 -6.20 -13.16 -23.89
N GLU A 200 -6.31 -14.26 -24.61
CA GLU A 200 -6.43 -14.22 -26.06
C GLU A 200 -7.77 -13.60 -26.53
N GLU A 201 -8.86 -13.85 -25.82
CA GLU A 201 -10.16 -13.21 -26.10
C GLU A 201 -10.05 -11.69 -25.92
N LEU A 202 -9.51 -11.20 -24.78
CA LEU A 202 -9.34 -9.78 -24.53
C LEU A 202 -8.44 -9.11 -25.58
N LYS A 203 -7.37 -9.76 -25.97
CA LYS A 203 -6.49 -9.26 -27.03
C LYS A 203 -7.21 -9.15 -28.38
N ALA A 204 -8.04 -10.14 -28.70
CA ALA A 204 -8.85 -10.12 -29.93
C ALA A 204 -9.92 -9.01 -29.91
N GLU A 205 -10.43 -8.64 -28.74
CA GLU A 205 -11.32 -7.50 -28.53
C GLU A 205 -10.61 -6.13 -28.59
N GLY A 206 -9.29 -6.10 -28.64
CA GLY A 206 -8.49 -4.89 -28.72
C GLY A 206 -7.84 -4.47 -27.38
N GLY A 207 -8.00 -5.23 -26.31
CA GLY A 207 -7.40 -5.00 -25.00
C GLY A 207 -8.27 -4.21 -24.03
N ALA A 208 -7.74 -3.94 -22.83
CA ALA A 208 -8.41 -3.18 -21.78
C ALA A 208 -8.11 -1.68 -21.89
N ASP A 209 -9.05 -0.83 -21.47
CA ASP A 209 -8.89 0.62 -21.43
C ASP A 209 -7.82 1.05 -20.42
N VAL A 210 -7.81 0.38 -19.27
CA VAL A 210 -6.86 0.62 -18.18
C VAL A 210 -6.32 -0.71 -17.67
N VAL A 211 -5.00 -0.80 -17.51
CA VAL A 211 -4.36 -1.93 -16.85
C VAL A 211 -3.52 -1.41 -15.68
N ILE A 212 -3.75 -1.95 -14.49
CA ILE A 212 -3.05 -1.59 -13.26
C ILE A 212 -2.20 -2.78 -12.79
N GLU A 213 -0.90 -2.59 -12.64
CA GLU A 213 0.05 -3.63 -12.28
C GLU A 213 0.46 -3.51 -10.80
N PHE A 214 0.21 -4.56 -10.00
CA PHE A 214 0.61 -4.70 -8.60
C PHE A 214 1.32 -6.03 -8.28
N SER A 215 1.76 -6.78 -9.28
CA SER A 215 2.46 -8.04 -9.04
C SER A 215 3.92 -7.86 -8.61
N ALA A 216 4.54 -6.73 -8.94
CA ALA A 216 5.97 -6.44 -8.78
C ALA A 216 6.89 -7.49 -9.45
N SER A 217 6.43 -8.13 -10.52
CA SER A 217 7.18 -9.15 -11.27
C SER A 217 7.27 -8.82 -12.75
N ASN A 218 8.36 -9.26 -13.41
CA ASN A 218 8.51 -9.03 -14.85
C ASN A 218 7.36 -9.67 -15.65
N SER A 219 6.96 -10.90 -15.30
CA SER A 219 5.85 -11.57 -15.98
C SER A 219 4.50 -10.85 -15.81
N GLY A 220 4.27 -10.24 -14.64
CA GLY A 220 3.07 -9.43 -14.44
C GLY A 220 3.10 -8.11 -15.21
N PHE A 221 4.27 -7.48 -15.31
CA PHE A 221 4.44 -6.29 -16.15
C PHE A 221 4.28 -6.62 -17.64
N GLU A 222 4.86 -7.73 -18.11
CA GLU A 222 4.70 -8.22 -19.50
C GLU A 222 3.21 -8.47 -19.79
N LEU A 223 2.51 -9.19 -18.91
CA LEU A 223 1.07 -9.41 -19.02
C LEU A 223 0.30 -8.08 -19.07
N ALA A 224 0.57 -7.15 -18.16
CA ALA A 224 -0.09 -5.86 -18.13
C ALA A 224 0.14 -5.06 -19.42
N ASN A 225 1.38 -5.08 -19.92
CA ASN A 225 1.73 -4.45 -21.18
C ASN A 225 1.06 -5.13 -22.39
N GLU A 226 0.83 -6.43 -22.34
CA GLU A 226 0.14 -7.20 -23.39
C GLU A 226 -1.35 -6.93 -23.43
N LEU A 227 -1.99 -6.80 -22.25
CA LEU A 227 -3.44 -6.66 -22.12
C LEU A 227 -3.96 -5.23 -22.34
N ILE A 228 -3.09 -4.21 -22.29
CA ILE A 228 -3.51 -2.84 -22.55
C ILE A 228 -3.88 -2.65 -24.03
N ARG A 229 -4.98 -1.96 -24.31
CA ARG A 229 -5.40 -1.66 -25.68
C ARG A 229 -4.35 -0.84 -26.44
N HIS A 230 -4.33 -1.01 -27.77
CA HIS A 230 -3.31 -0.40 -28.60
C HIS A 230 -3.39 1.12 -28.71
N GLU A 231 -4.61 1.70 -28.64
CA GLU A 231 -4.82 3.13 -28.84
C GLU A 231 -5.32 3.77 -27.54
N ALA A 232 -4.62 4.82 -27.10
CA ALA A 232 -4.97 5.65 -25.94
C ALA A 232 -5.23 4.86 -24.64
N GLY A 233 -4.62 3.67 -24.50
CA GLY A 233 -4.70 2.87 -23.27
C GLY A 233 -3.95 3.51 -22.12
N LYS A 234 -4.34 3.20 -20.88
CA LYS A 234 -3.71 3.70 -19.65
C LYS A 234 -3.04 2.56 -18.89
N LEU A 235 -1.71 2.46 -18.96
CA LEU A 235 -0.91 1.49 -18.19
C LEU A 235 -0.43 2.13 -16.89
N VAL A 236 -0.82 1.56 -15.76
CA VAL A 236 -0.50 2.07 -14.42
C VAL A 236 0.42 1.09 -13.71
N ILE A 237 1.64 1.51 -13.43
CA ILE A 237 2.62 0.74 -12.65
C ILE A 237 2.49 1.20 -11.20
N GLY A 238 1.80 0.41 -10.40
CA GLY A 238 1.54 0.68 -8.98
C GLY A 238 2.53 0.02 -8.04
N SER A 239 3.29 -0.95 -8.52
CA SER A 239 4.30 -1.66 -7.74
C SER A 239 5.71 -1.12 -7.98
N TRP A 240 6.58 -1.33 -6.99
CA TRP A 240 8.00 -1.04 -7.16
C TRP A 240 8.72 -2.23 -7.79
N HIS A 241 9.13 -2.08 -9.06
CA HIS A 241 9.97 -3.03 -9.77
C HIS A 241 11.45 -2.76 -9.46
N ARG A 242 12.16 -3.77 -8.98
CA ARG A 242 13.59 -3.70 -8.62
C ARG A 242 14.53 -4.14 -9.75
N HIS A 243 13.96 -4.65 -10.80
CA HIS A 243 14.69 -5.14 -11.98
C HIS A 243 14.37 -4.29 -13.19
N GLU A 244 15.24 -4.35 -14.18
CA GLU A 244 14.97 -3.77 -15.49
C GLU A 244 13.73 -4.43 -16.10
N MET A 245 12.88 -3.60 -16.70
CA MET A 245 11.68 -4.01 -17.42
C MET A 245 11.88 -3.68 -18.90
N SER A 246 11.52 -4.60 -19.78
CA SER A 246 11.52 -4.38 -21.22
C SER A 246 10.14 -4.07 -21.74
N PHE A 247 10.05 -3.13 -22.69
CA PHE A 247 8.81 -2.80 -23.37
C PHE A 247 9.09 -2.37 -24.81
N ASP A 248 8.09 -2.50 -25.69
CA ASP A 248 8.16 -1.98 -27.06
C ASP A 248 7.83 -0.48 -27.08
N GLY A 249 8.87 0.35 -27.14
CA GLY A 249 8.71 1.80 -27.21
C GLY A 249 7.99 2.28 -28.47
N THR A 250 8.10 1.54 -29.60
CA THR A 250 7.37 1.85 -30.83
C THR A 250 5.88 1.65 -30.64
N ARG A 251 5.47 0.52 -30.04
CA ARG A 251 4.08 0.24 -29.71
C ARG A 251 3.49 1.32 -28.79
N TRP A 252 4.21 1.72 -27.76
CA TRP A 252 3.76 2.76 -26.83
C TRP A 252 3.59 4.11 -27.52
N HIS A 253 4.58 4.48 -28.35
CA HIS A 253 4.56 5.77 -29.05
C HIS A 253 3.43 5.86 -30.09
N LEU A 254 3.33 4.86 -30.96
CA LEU A 254 2.31 4.86 -32.03
C LEU A 254 0.89 4.67 -31.47
N GLY A 255 0.75 3.93 -30.36
CA GLY A 255 -0.53 3.76 -29.68
C GLY A 255 -0.95 4.96 -28.84
N GLY A 256 -0.06 5.93 -28.60
CA GLY A 256 -0.37 7.07 -27.72
C GLY A 256 -0.72 6.63 -26.30
N LEU A 257 -0.05 5.59 -25.78
CA LEU A 257 -0.33 5.06 -24.45
C LEU A 257 0.03 6.08 -23.37
N SER A 258 -0.83 6.21 -22.39
CA SER A 258 -0.53 6.92 -21.15
C SER A 258 0.07 5.94 -20.14
N VAL A 259 1.33 6.14 -19.77
CA VAL A 259 2.01 5.28 -18.81
C VAL A 259 2.25 6.04 -17.52
N TYR A 260 1.68 5.55 -16.42
CA TYR A 260 1.80 6.15 -15.11
C TYR A 260 2.63 5.25 -14.20
N ASN A 261 3.73 5.77 -13.68
CA ASN A 261 4.48 5.14 -12.59
C ASN A 261 4.14 5.89 -11.30
N LEU A 262 3.32 5.29 -10.45
CA LEU A 262 2.69 5.98 -9.34
C LEU A 262 3.21 5.49 -8.00
N SER A 263 3.96 6.36 -7.33
CA SER A 263 4.37 6.22 -5.94
C SER A 263 3.78 7.37 -5.10
N PRO A 264 3.82 7.30 -3.76
CA PRO A 264 3.46 8.43 -2.89
C PRO A 264 4.20 9.72 -3.26
N MET A 265 5.46 9.60 -3.69
CA MET A 265 6.30 10.73 -4.11
C MET A 265 5.82 11.42 -5.38
N SER A 266 4.91 10.82 -6.13
CA SER A 266 4.33 11.41 -7.34
C SER A 266 3.35 12.57 -7.05
N ASN A 267 3.00 12.82 -5.78
CA ASN A 267 2.07 13.87 -5.38
C ASN A 267 2.72 14.88 -4.44
N ARG A 268 2.78 16.15 -4.86
CA ARG A 268 3.29 17.27 -4.04
C ARG A 268 2.33 17.69 -2.92
N HIS A 269 1.04 17.32 -3.02
CA HIS A 269 -0.02 17.66 -2.07
C HIS A 269 -0.57 16.40 -1.38
N TYR A 270 0.31 15.56 -0.87
CA TYR A 270 -0.07 14.27 -0.29
C TYR A 270 -0.99 14.40 0.93
N THR A 271 -0.91 15.51 1.66
CA THR A 271 -1.84 15.83 2.77
C THR A 271 -3.30 15.92 2.31
N ASP A 272 -3.56 16.36 1.08
CA ASP A 272 -4.91 16.38 0.53
C ASP A 272 -5.39 14.96 0.21
N VAL A 273 -4.50 14.09 -0.25
CA VAL A 273 -4.81 12.66 -0.43
C VAL A 273 -5.19 12.01 0.89
N MET A 274 -4.51 12.34 1.99
CA MET A 274 -4.87 11.83 3.32
C MET A 274 -6.29 12.23 3.74
N LYS A 275 -6.69 13.49 3.49
CA LYS A 275 -8.05 13.98 3.75
C LYS A 275 -9.09 13.26 2.89
N GLN A 276 -8.78 13.07 1.59
CA GLN A 276 -9.63 12.32 0.66
C GLN A 276 -9.78 10.87 1.11
N THR A 277 -8.68 10.23 1.49
CA THR A 277 -8.67 8.86 2.00
C THR A 277 -9.58 8.73 3.22
N LYS A 278 -9.45 9.65 4.19
CA LYS A 278 -10.34 9.64 5.36
C LYS A 278 -11.82 9.76 4.95
N ALA A 279 -12.16 10.66 4.04
CA ALA A 279 -13.54 10.81 3.58
C ALA A 279 -14.07 9.54 2.88
N LEU A 280 -13.21 8.81 2.16
CA LEU A 280 -13.57 7.57 1.49
C LEU A 280 -13.70 6.39 2.48
N LEU A 281 -12.89 6.36 3.54
CA LEU A 281 -13.05 5.43 4.65
C LEU A 281 -14.38 5.67 5.39
N ASP A 282 -14.69 6.92 5.68
CA ASP A 282 -15.95 7.30 6.35
C ASP A 282 -17.20 6.90 5.52
N LYS A 283 -17.06 6.82 4.20
CA LYS A 283 -18.10 6.33 3.27
C LYS A 283 -18.13 4.81 3.09
N GLY A 284 -17.18 4.09 3.69
CA GLY A 284 -17.07 2.62 3.55
C GLY A 284 -16.58 2.15 2.17
N ILE A 285 -15.98 3.04 1.36
CA ILE A 285 -15.35 2.66 0.08
C ILE A 285 -14.19 1.71 0.33
N TYR A 286 -13.35 2.02 1.31
CA TYR A 286 -12.24 1.18 1.73
C TYR A 286 -12.49 0.55 3.09
N THR A 287 -12.17 -0.72 3.22
CA THR A 287 -12.23 -1.50 4.47
C THR A 287 -10.90 -2.22 4.70
N PRO A 288 -9.77 -1.48 4.87
CA PRO A 288 -8.44 -2.09 5.06
C PRO A 288 -8.38 -3.00 6.30
N GLN A 289 -9.27 -2.79 7.27
CA GLN A 289 -9.43 -3.59 8.49
C GLN A 289 -9.65 -5.08 8.19
N ASP A 290 -10.29 -5.40 7.08
CA ASP A 290 -10.62 -6.77 6.69
C ASP A 290 -9.42 -7.52 6.09
N LEU A 291 -8.35 -6.82 5.75
CA LEU A 291 -7.18 -7.36 5.04
C LEU A 291 -6.00 -7.70 5.96
N VAL A 292 -6.07 -7.37 7.24
CA VAL A 292 -5.02 -7.72 8.20
C VAL A 292 -5.16 -9.20 8.57
N THR A 293 -4.11 -9.97 8.26
CA THR A 293 -4.10 -11.43 8.46
C THR A 293 -3.12 -11.89 9.54
N HIS A 294 -2.06 -11.13 9.79
CA HIS A 294 -1.02 -11.52 10.73
C HIS A 294 -0.67 -10.36 11.65
N VAL A 295 -0.70 -10.61 12.95
CA VAL A 295 -0.39 -9.60 13.98
C VAL A 295 0.62 -10.20 14.95
N ALA A 296 1.61 -9.42 15.34
CA ALA A 296 2.56 -9.78 16.39
C ALA A 296 2.88 -8.58 17.30
N ASP A 297 3.21 -8.85 18.55
CA ASP A 297 3.83 -7.86 19.44
C ASP A 297 5.23 -7.49 18.92
N TYR A 298 5.66 -6.24 19.09
CA TYR A 298 6.94 -5.77 18.57
C TYR A 298 8.15 -6.57 19.09
N ARG A 299 8.03 -7.16 20.28
CA ARG A 299 9.09 -7.97 20.90
C ARG A 299 9.32 -9.31 20.21
N ASP A 300 8.31 -9.82 19.49
CA ASP A 300 8.31 -11.11 18.80
C ASP A 300 7.94 -10.98 17.31
N CYS A 301 8.33 -9.84 16.67
CA CYS A 301 7.81 -9.47 15.35
C CYS A 301 8.58 -10.06 14.15
N GLN A 302 9.77 -10.65 14.34
CA GLN A 302 10.55 -11.20 13.22
C GLN A 302 9.76 -12.16 12.32
N PRO A 303 8.93 -13.11 12.83
CA PRO A 303 8.14 -13.99 11.97
C PRO A 303 7.20 -13.26 11.00
N ILE A 304 6.75 -12.05 11.34
CA ILE A 304 5.92 -11.26 10.44
C ILE A 304 6.71 -10.82 9.20
N PHE A 305 7.98 -10.42 9.37
CA PHE A 305 8.84 -10.06 8.25
C PHE A 305 9.15 -11.27 7.37
N GLU A 306 9.43 -12.43 7.97
CA GLU A 306 9.66 -13.68 7.25
C GLU A 306 8.43 -14.08 6.42
N LYS A 307 7.23 -14.06 7.01
CA LYS A 307 5.96 -14.32 6.30
C LYS A 307 5.64 -13.25 5.25
N SER A 308 6.07 -12.01 5.45
CA SER A 308 5.90 -10.96 4.46
C SER A 308 6.67 -11.22 3.16
N ILE A 309 7.71 -12.05 3.22
CA ILE A 309 8.50 -12.50 2.06
C ILE A 309 7.91 -13.77 1.46
N SER A 310 7.73 -14.83 2.27
CA SER A 310 7.24 -16.13 1.80
C SER A 310 5.79 -16.07 1.31
N LYS A 311 4.97 -15.21 1.89
CA LYS A 311 3.51 -15.10 1.67
C LYS A 311 2.75 -16.38 2.02
N GLU A 312 3.30 -17.18 2.91
CA GLU A 312 2.68 -18.40 3.42
C GLU A 312 1.50 -18.11 4.36
N ASP A 313 0.75 -19.13 4.71
CA ASP A 313 -0.39 -19.09 5.65
C ASP A 313 -1.43 -18.04 5.30
N GLY A 314 -1.65 -17.76 4.01
CA GLY A 314 -2.63 -16.77 3.57
C GLY A 314 -2.24 -15.32 3.86
N TYR A 315 -0.95 -15.02 3.93
CA TYR A 315 -0.46 -13.67 4.23
C TYR A 315 -0.95 -12.63 3.21
N ILE A 316 -1.71 -11.67 3.68
CA ILE A 316 -2.11 -10.45 2.95
C ILE A 316 -1.43 -9.23 3.56
N LYS A 317 -1.63 -8.98 4.87
CA LYS A 317 -1.01 -7.86 5.60
C LYS A 317 -0.56 -8.29 6.98
N GLY A 318 0.70 -7.98 7.29
CA GLY A 318 1.26 -8.11 8.63
C GLY A 318 1.26 -6.78 9.37
N VAL A 319 1.05 -6.83 10.68
CA VAL A 319 1.01 -5.67 11.56
C VAL A 319 1.75 -5.97 12.84
N ILE A 320 2.50 -4.99 13.32
CA ILE A 320 3.24 -5.03 14.58
C ILE A 320 2.55 -4.10 15.56
N THR A 321 2.25 -4.60 16.76
CA THR A 321 1.62 -3.84 17.86
C THR A 321 2.65 -3.44 18.92
N PHE A 322 2.41 -2.32 19.60
CA PHE A 322 3.30 -1.70 20.60
C PHE A 322 2.61 -1.49 21.94
#